data_8d8f5d7e4f5de06542a7e732a2e6c0c1
#
_entry.id   8d8f5d7e4f5de06542a7e732a2e6c0c1
#
_cell.length_a   1.000
_cell.length_b   1.000
_cell.length_c   1.000
_cell.angle_alpha   90.00
_cell.angle_beta   90.00
_cell.angle_gamma   90.00
#
_symmetry.space_group_name_H-M   'P 1'
#
loop_
_entity.id
_entity.type
_entity.pdbx_description
1 polymer ?
#
loop_
_entity_poly.entity_id
_entity_poly.type
_entity_poly.pdbx_seq_one_letter_code
_entity_poly.pdbx_strand_id
1 'polypeptide(L)'
;MACHVTTAYPGDASFEWKGINGAKAFQLQITKVSDSKKFKKPIVNETKFYSYLGTYTNSKKIKAGTFYSARVRSYVTLAGTKQKVYSPWSTVITFGTSPKKITAKQSGSGIKINWSKVSGASAYEIYVSTSYDTKTFTKVDTVKSKNTSYTLKKFKKKKLKKNTMYYISVKPVCKVGKKNCSTTVYVSNPTSVFYSK
;
A
#
# COMPACT_ATOMS: atom_id res chain seq x y z
N MET A 1 5.31 -4.97 20.12
CA MET A 1 5.26 -3.70 19.37
C MET A 1 4.27 -3.83 18.24
N ALA A 2 3.35 -2.90 18.05
CA ALA A 2 2.45 -2.84 16.90
C ALA A 2 3.11 -1.97 15.80
N CYS A 3 3.03 -2.41 14.55
CA CYS A 3 3.51 -1.67 13.39
C CYS A 3 2.39 -1.66 12.34
N HIS A 4 2.20 -0.54 11.67
CA HIS A 4 1.27 -0.44 10.55
C HIS A 4 1.88 0.42 9.44
N VAL A 5 1.40 0.18 8.21
CA VAL A 5 1.81 0.96 7.04
C VAL A 5 0.83 2.11 6.88
N THR A 6 1.32 3.33 6.86
CA THR A 6 0.51 4.52 6.62
C THR A 6 0.35 4.80 5.14
N THR A 7 1.44 4.70 4.36
CA THR A 7 1.39 4.85 2.90
C THR A 7 2.31 3.84 2.22
N ALA A 8 2.00 3.44 1.00
CA ALA A 8 2.88 2.65 0.15
C ALA A 8 2.67 3.02 -1.33
N TYR A 9 3.70 3.62 -1.91
CA TYR A 9 3.79 3.98 -3.31
C TYR A 9 4.89 3.17 -4.00
N PRO A 10 4.91 3.10 -5.33
CA PRO A 10 6.10 2.63 -6.03
C PRO A 10 7.32 3.49 -5.63
N GLY A 11 8.30 2.85 -5.02
CA GLY A 11 9.52 3.52 -4.56
C GLY A 11 9.48 4.02 -3.12
N ASP A 12 8.33 4.00 -2.45
CA ASP A 12 8.19 4.55 -1.11
C ASP A 12 7.23 3.73 -0.24
N ALA A 13 7.53 3.59 1.04
CA ALA A 13 6.62 3.01 2.03
C ALA A 13 6.86 3.68 3.39
N SER A 14 5.82 4.27 3.94
CA SER A 14 5.85 4.89 5.26
C SER A 14 5.21 3.97 6.30
N PHE A 15 5.83 3.92 7.46
CA PHE A 15 5.45 3.05 8.57
C PHE A 15 5.28 3.88 9.83
N GLU A 16 4.34 3.47 10.64
CA GLU A 16 4.17 3.97 11.99
C GLU A 16 4.19 2.78 12.96
N TRP A 17 4.86 2.95 14.09
CA TRP A 17 4.89 1.95 15.15
C TRP A 17 4.80 2.61 16.52
N LYS A 18 4.11 1.94 17.43
CA LYS A 18 4.06 2.38 18.81
C LYS A 18 5.40 2.04 19.47
N GLY A 19 6.08 3.05 19.97
CA GLY A 19 7.36 2.89 20.64
C GLY A 19 7.27 2.08 21.93
N ILE A 20 8.43 1.63 22.40
CA ILE A 20 8.64 1.14 23.76
C ILE A 20 9.25 2.31 24.53
N ASN A 21 8.77 2.56 25.76
CA ASN A 21 9.32 3.61 26.60
C ASN A 21 10.86 3.49 26.70
N GLY A 22 11.56 4.59 26.44
CA GLY A 22 13.02 4.66 26.45
C GLY A 22 13.71 4.16 25.18
N ALA A 23 13.04 3.51 24.24
CA ALA A 23 13.68 3.09 23.00
C ALA A 23 13.77 4.26 22.01
N LYS A 24 14.99 4.60 21.61
CA LYS A 24 15.28 5.69 20.66
C LYS A 24 15.75 5.20 19.29
N ALA A 25 15.96 3.89 19.12
CA ALA A 25 16.48 3.33 17.89
C ALA A 25 15.70 2.07 17.46
N PHE A 26 15.48 1.91 16.15
CA PHE A 26 14.65 0.87 15.59
C PHE A 26 15.30 0.22 14.37
N GLN A 27 15.01 -1.06 14.18
CA GLN A 27 15.38 -1.82 12.99
C GLN A 27 14.12 -2.21 12.23
N LEU A 28 14.04 -1.82 10.95
CA LEU A 28 12.99 -2.19 10.02
C LEU A 28 13.50 -3.28 9.08
N GLN A 29 12.71 -4.32 8.90
CA GLN A 29 12.92 -5.31 7.85
C GLN A 29 11.73 -5.35 6.91
N ILE A 30 11.99 -5.37 5.59
CA ILE A 30 10.99 -5.55 4.55
C ILE A 30 11.42 -6.71 3.66
N THR A 31 10.48 -7.57 3.30
CA THR A 31 10.68 -8.68 2.36
C THR A 31 9.49 -8.81 1.42
N LYS A 32 9.64 -9.51 0.30
CA LYS A 32 8.49 -9.86 -0.54
C LYS A 32 7.60 -10.88 0.19
N VAL A 33 6.30 -10.86 -0.07
CA VAL A 33 5.35 -11.79 0.57
C VAL A 33 5.75 -13.25 0.38
N SER A 34 6.27 -13.64 -0.78
CA SER A 34 6.79 -14.99 -1.03
C SER A 34 7.85 -15.42 -0.02
N ASP A 35 8.62 -14.47 0.51
CA ASP A 35 9.75 -14.72 1.39
C ASP A 35 9.44 -14.38 2.86
N SER A 36 8.20 -13.93 3.15
CA SER A 36 7.80 -13.37 4.45
C SER A 36 7.95 -14.34 5.62
N LYS A 37 7.73 -15.64 5.41
CA LYS A 37 7.79 -16.66 6.47
C LYS A 37 9.16 -16.76 7.12
N LYS A 38 10.21 -16.41 6.44
CA LYS A 38 11.59 -16.66 6.90
C LYS A 38 12.36 -15.39 7.27
N PHE A 39 12.09 -14.24 6.63
CA PHE A 39 12.91 -13.03 6.76
C PHE A 39 14.43 -13.31 6.72
N LYS A 40 14.84 -14.41 6.05
CA LYS A 40 16.25 -14.83 5.99
C LYS A 40 17.11 -13.86 5.18
N LYS A 41 16.55 -13.33 4.09
CA LYS A 41 17.22 -12.35 3.23
C LYS A 41 16.24 -11.19 2.95
N PRO A 42 15.99 -10.30 3.92
CA PRO A 42 15.12 -9.16 3.69
C PRO A 42 15.71 -8.24 2.62
N ILE A 43 14.86 -7.65 1.78
CA ILE A 43 15.30 -6.65 0.80
C ILE A 43 15.67 -5.32 1.46
N VAL A 44 15.14 -5.09 2.67
CA VAL A 44 15.47 -3.97 3.55
C VAL A 44 15.79 -4.52 4.92
N ASN A 45 16.91 -4.06 5.47
CA ASN A 45 17.36 -4.36 6.84
C ASN A 45 18.07 -3.12 7.38
N GLU A 46 17.27 -2.12 7.76
CA GLU A 46 17.76 -0.79 8.13
C GLU A 46 17.66 -0.55 9.64
N THR A 47 18.70 0.04 10.21
CA THR A 47 18.78 0.38 11.64
C THR A 47 18.86 1.89 11.89
N LYS A 48 18.36 2.70 10.95
CA LYS A 48 18.53 4.17 10.95
C LYS A 48 17.32 4.94 11.48
N PHE A 49 16.33 4.25 12.05
CA PHE A 49 15.11 4.90 12.50
C PHE A 49 15.22 5.27 13.96
N TYR A 50 15.15 6.57 14.25
CA TYR A 50 15.26 7.14 15.60
C TYR A 50 13.94 7.73 16.11
N SER A 51 12.84 7.50 15.40
CA SER A 51 11.51 7.96 15.75
C SER A 51 10.47 6.87 15.59
N TYR A 52 9.22 7.14 16.01
CA TYR A 52 8.08 6.25 15.86
C TYR A 52 7.52 6.22 14.44
N LEU A 53 7.99 7.11 13.57
CA LEU A 53 7.64 7.16 12.15
C LEU A 53 8.88 6.83 11.33
N GLY A 54 8.73 5.92 10.39
CA GLY A 54 9.80 5.57 9.46
C GLY A 54 9.28 5.61 8.03
N THR A 55 9.92 6.42 7.18
CA THR A 55 9.71 6.38 5.74
C THR A 55 10.90 5.71 5.08
N TYR A 56 10.63 4.72 4.25
CA TYR A 56 11.63 4.04 3.47
C TYR A 56 11.41 4.32 1.99
N THR A 57 12.30 5.11 1.40
CA THR A 57 12.24 5.51 -0.01
C THR A 57 13.34 4.80 -0.79
N ASN A 58 12.99 3.88 -1.66
CA ASN A 58 13.93 3.23 -2.58
C ASN A 58 13.19 2.55 -3.75
N SER A 59 13.15 3.21 -4.90
CA SER A 59 12.46 2.73 -6.10
C SER A 59 13.04 1.44 -6.69
N LYS A 60 14.30 1.12 -6.40
CA LYS A 60 14.92 -0.16 -6.81
C LYS A 60 14.42 -1.32 -5.97
N LYS A 61 14.02 -1.08 -4.70
CA LYS A 61 13.59 -2.11 -3.76
C LYS A 61 12.06 -2.18 -3.61
N ILE A 62 11.37 -1.04 -3.50
CA ILE A 62 9.90 -0.96 -3.41
C ILE A 62 9.32 -0.73 -4.79
N LYS A 63 8.87 -1.79 -5.45
CA LYS A 63 8.38 -1.76 -6.84
C LYS A 63 6.87 -1.68 -6.92
N ALA A 64 6.35 -1.06 -7.98
CA ALA A 64 4.92 -1.05 -8.28
C ALA A 64 4.36 -2.48 -8.43
N GLY A 65 3.09 -2.64 -8.06
CA GLY A 65 2.38 -3.90 -8.23
C GLY A 65 3.00 -5.08 -7.50
N THR A 66 3.51 -4.85 -6.30
CA THR A 66 4.21 -5.88 -5.51
C THR A 66 3.69 -5.89 -4.08
N PHE A 67 3.54 -7.07 -3.51
CA PHE A 67 3.22 -7.25 -2.09
C PHE A 67 4.48 -7.50 -1.28
N TYR A 68 4.52 -6.85 -0.12
CA TYR A 68 5.61 -6.91 0.85
C TYR A 68 5.10 -7.27 2.23
N SER A 69 5.96 -7.85 3.04
CA SER A 69 5.80 -8.00 4.48
C SER A 69 6.87 -7.19 5.19
N ALA A 70 6.49 -6.55 6.30
CA ALA A 70 7.41 -5.77 7.13
C ALA A 70 7.27 -6.12 8.60
N ARG A 71 8.34 -5.91 9.36
CA ARG A 71 8.39 -5.99 10.81
C ARG A 71 9.41 -4.99 11.34
N VAL A 72 9.22 -4.55 12.56
CA VAL A 72 10.10 -3.61 13.24
C VAL A 72 10.44 -4.12 14.63
N ARG A 73 11.61 -3.75 15.14
CA ARG A 73 11.99 -3.94 16.54
C ARG A 73 12.82 -2.76 17.02
N SER A 74 12.83 -2.51 18.32
CA SER A 74 13.74 -1.56 18.93
C SER A 74 15.09 -2.19 19.23
N TYR A 75 16.09 -1.36 19.42
CA TYR A 75 17.38 -1.77 19.98
C TYR A 75 18.02 -0.65 20.80
N VAL A 76 18.93 -1.04 21.67
CA VAL A 76 19.86 -0.15 22.39
C VAL A 76 21.27 -0.59 22.04
N THR A 77 22.20 0.37 22.01
CA THR A 77 23.64 0.06 21.93
C THR A 77 24.20 0.10 23.35
N LEU A 78 24.92 -0.94 23.75
CA LEU A 78 25.54 -0.99 25.07
C LEU A 78 26.62 0.08 25.17
N ALA A 79 26.62 0.81 26.31
CA ALA A 79 27.58 1.86 26.56
C ALA A 79 29.03 1.36 26.41
N GLY A 80 29.90 2.17 25.78
CA GLY A 80 31.29 1.80 25.52
C GLY A 80 31.52 0.71 24.46
N THR A 81 30.47 0.22 23.80
CA THR A 81 30.58 -0.85 22.81
C THR A 81 29.82 -0.52 21.52
N LYS A 82 30.03 -1.35 20.49
CA LYS A 82 29.19 -1.36 19.26
C LYS A 82 28.08 -2.43 19.32
N GLN A 83 27.96 -3.14 20.43
CA GLN A 83 27.01 -4.25 20.57
C GLN A 83 25.58 -3.72 20.72
N LYS A 84 24.67 -4.25 19.92
CA LYS A 84 23.24 -3.91 19.96
C LYS A 84 22.45 -5.02 20.66
N VAL A 85 21.59 -4.63 21.58
CA VAL A 85 20.60 -5.50 22.24
C VAL A 85 19.23 -5.16 21.67
N TYR A 86 18.52 -6.17 21.18
CA TYR A 86 17.27 -6.03 20.45
C TYR A 86 16.07 -6.50 21.25
N SER A 87 14.95 -5.81 21.10
CA SER A 87 13.65 -6.34 21.53
C SER A 87 13.16 -7.46 20.59
N PRO A 88 12.15 -8.25 21.00
CA PRO A 88 11.41 -9.09 20.06
C PRO A 88 10.87 -8.30 18.89
N TRP A 89 10.68 -8.96 17.72
CA TRP A 89 10.07 -8.36 16.56
C TRP A 89 8.59 -8.05 16.81
N SER A 90 8.09 -7.01 16.16
CA SER A 90 6.66 -6.75 16.03
C SER A 90 5.95 -7.90 15.31
N THR A 91 4.62 -7.93 15.37
CA THR A 91 3.82 -8.69 14.42
C THR A 91 4.18 -8.31 12.98
N VAL A 92 4.16 -9.31 12.09
CA VAL A 92 4.38 -9.07 10.66
C VAL A 92 3.15 -8.42 10.06
N ILE A 93 3.36 -7.31 9.37
CA ILE A 93 2.33 -6.65 8.58
C ILE A 93 2.57 -6.90 7.10
N THR A 94 1.50 -6.88 6.30
CA THR A 94 1.59 -7.04 4.85
C THR A 94 0.97 -5.84 4.15
N PHE A 95 1.65 -5.33 3.13
CA PHE A 95 1.20 -4.21 2.33
C PHE A 95 1.45 -4.45 0.84
N GLY A 96 0.70 -3.75 -0.01
CA GLY A 96 0.89 -3.77 -1.46
C GLY A 96 1.06 -2.36 -2.01
N THR A 97 1.80 -2.24 -3.08
CA THR A 97 1.89 -1.01 -3.88
C THR A 97 0.85 -1.03 -4.99
N SER A 98 0.45 0.15 -5.48
CA SER A 98 -0.49 0.28 -6.59
C SER A 98 -0.02 -0.46 -7.86
N PRO A 99 -0.93 -0.84 -8.76
CA PRO A 99 -0.55 -1.34 -10.09
C PRO A 99 0.43 -0.40 -10.80
N LYS A 100 1.33 -0.95 -11.62
CA LYS A 100 2.33 -0.18 -12.35
C LYS A 100 1.70 0.88 -13.27
N LYS A 101 0.55 0.58 -13.84
CA LYS A 101 -0.20 1.47 -14.72
C LYS A 101 -1.68 1.36 -14.40
N ILE A 102 -2.35 2.50 -14.28
CA ILE A 102 -3.80 2.63 -14.22
C ILE A 102 -4.18 3.64 -15.29
N THR A 103 -5.18 3.34 -16.09
CA THR A 103 -5.74 4.24 -17.11
C THR A 103 -7.24 4.30 -16.97
N ALA A 104 -7.78 5.48 -17.19
CA ALA A 104 -9.22 5.71 -17.23
C ALA A 104 -9.57 6.54 -18.44
N LYS A 105 -10.63 6.17 -19.15
CA LYS A 105 -11.15 6.95 -20.27
C LYS A 105 -12.66 6.83 -20.35
N GLN A 106 -13.31 7.89 -20.81
CA GLN A 106 -14.72 7.83 -21.09
C GLN A 106 -15.00 6.80 -22.18
N SER A 107 -16.07 6.02 -21.99
CA SER A 107 -16.50 4.97 -22.93
C SER A 107 -18.01 4.87 -22.87
N GLY A 108 -18.67 5.34 -23.91
CA GLY A 108 -20.13 5.46 -23.92
C GLY A 108 -20.65 6.29 -22.75
N SER A 109 -21.60 5.76 -22.00
CA SER A 109 -22.19 6.37 -20.80
C SER A 109 -21.42 6.04 -19.50
N GLY A 110 -20.19 5.59 -19.60
CA GLY A 110 -19.39 5.17 -18.45
C GLY A 110 -17.92 5.58 -18.58
N ILE A 111 -17.13 5.21 -17.57
CA ILE A 111 -15.68 5.37 -17.56
C ILE A 111 -15.06 3.98 -17.53
N LYS A 112 -14.33 3.61 -18.59
CA LYS A 112 -13.56 2.37 -18.64
C LYS A 112 -12.22 2.55 -17.96
N ILE A 113 -11.95 1.72 -16.97
CA ILE A 113 -10.75 1.71 -16.15
C ILE A 113 -9.98 0.43 -16.47
N ASN A 114 -8.67 0.53 -16.73
CA ASN A 114 -7.80 -0.63 -16.93
C ASN A 114 -6.55 -0.46 -16.07
N TRP A 115 -5.96 -1.59 -15.64
CA TRP A 115 -4.73 -1.58 -14.83
C TRP A 115 -3.83 -2.75 -15.13
N SER A 116 -2.55 -2.61 -14.78
CA SER A 116 -1.58 -3.71 -14.88
C SER A 116 -1.89 -4.76 -13.82
N LYS A 117 -1.83 -6.05 -14.21
CA LYS A 117 -1.97 -7.16 -13.26
C LYS A 117 -0.93 -7.08 -12.16
N VAL A 118 -1.35 -7.36 -10.92
CA VAL A 118 -0.49 -7.43 -9.75
C VAL A 118 -0.35 -8.89 -9.34
N SER A 119 0.88 -9.38 -9.30
CA SER A 119 1.15 -10.78 -8.90
C SER A 119 0.76 -11.01 -7.45
N GLY A 120 0.05 -12.11 -7.17
CA GLY A 120 -0.43 -12.42 -5.81
C GLY A 120 -1.69 -11.66 -5.38
N ALA A 121 -2.25 -10.79 -6.21
CA ALA A 121 -3.55 -10.19 -5.92
C ALA A 121 -4.66 -11.24 -5.94
N SER A 122 -5.52 -11.21 -4.93
CA SER A 122 -6.74 -12.02 -4.85
C SER A 122 -7.96 -11.28 -5.43
N ALA A 123 -7.92 -9.95 -5.36
CA ALA A 123 -8.93 -9.04 -5.85
C ALA A 123 -8.34 -7.64 -6.08
N TYR A 124 -9.16 -6.75 -6.66
CA TYR A 124 -8.87 -5.33 -6.77
C TYR A 124 -10.06 -4.54 -6.24
N GLU A 125 -9.82 -3.62 -5.34
CA GLU A 125 -10.82 -2.65 -4.89
C GLU A 125 -10.69 -1.37 -5.73
N ILE A 126 -11.82 -0.92 -6.27
CA ILE A 126 -11.90 0.30 -7.10
C ILE A 126 -12.40 1.44 -6.22
N TYR A 127 -11.62 2.50 -6.16
CA TYR A 127 -11.94 3.71 -5.42
C TYR A 127 -12.11 4.88 -6.36
N VAL A 128 -13.13 5.70 -6.11
CA VAL A 128 -13.47 6.86 -6.95
C VAL A 128 -13.76 8.07 -6.08
N SER A 129 -13.36 9.23 -6.55
CA SER A 129 -13.72 10.54 -5.99
C SER A 129 -13.95 11.55 -7.11
N THR A 130 -14.63 12.66 -6.79
CA THR A 130 -14.72 13.88 -7.60
C THR A 130 -13.81 14.99 -7.08
N SER A 131 -13.01 14.70 -6.06
CA SER A 131 -11.97 15.57 -5.50
C SER A 131 -10.65 14.82 -5.45
N TYR A 132 -9.54 15.54 -5.58
CA TYR A 132 -8.19 14.96 -5.45
C TYR A 132 -7.84 14.62 -4.00
N ASP A 133 -8.61 15.12 -3.02
CA ASP A 133 -8.40 14.80 -1.60
C ASP A 133 -8.58 13.30 -1.34
N THR A 134 -7.53 12.66 -0.86
CA THR A 134 -7.46 11.21 -0.62
C THR A 134 -8.51 10.72 0.37
N LYS A 135 -8.99 11.57 1.27
CA LYS A 135 -10.04 11.26 2.26
C LYS A 135 -11.44 11.13 1.64
N THR A 136 -11.63 11.66 0.43
CA THR A 136 -12.94 11.67 -0.24
C THR A 136 -13.22 10.45 -1.11
N PHE A 137 -12.23 9.58 -1.30
CA PHE A 137 -12.37 8.40 -2.12
C PHE A 137 -13.32 7.38 -1.51
N THR A 138 -14.26 6.93 -2.30
CA THR A 138 -15.25 5.92 -1.92
C THR A 138 -15.00 4.63 -2.69
N LYS A 139 -14.98 3.49 -2.00
CA LYS A 139 -14.93 2.19 -2.65
C LYS A 139 -16.24 1.96 -3.41
N VAL A 140 -16.16 1.75 -4.72
CA VAL A 140 -17.31 1.53 -5.59
C VAL A 140 -17.51 0.06 -5.94
N ASP A 141 -16.42 -0.72 -5.99
CA ASP A 141 -16.52 -2.14 -6.30
C ASP A 141 -15.28 -2.94 -5.84
N THR A 142 -15.43 -4.26 -5.89
CA THR A 142 -14.34 -5.22 -5.71
C THR A 142 -14.33 -6.21 -6.86
N VAL A 143 -13.27 -6.16 -7.66
CA VAL A 143 -13.12 -6.94 -8.90
C VAL A 143 -12.24 -8.16 -8.65
N LYS A 144 -12.64 -9.34 -9.15
CA LYS A 144 -11.85 -10.58 -9.03
C LYS A 144 -10.48 -10.42 -9.70
N SER A 145 -9.46 -11.06 -9.16
CA SER A 145 -8.05 -10.90 -9.58
C SER A 145 -7.75 -11.29 -11.04
N LYS A 146 -8.61 -12.11 -11.66
CA LYS A 146 -8.48 -12.44 -13.09
C LYS A 146 -8.76 -11.26 -14.01
N ASN A 147 -9.55 -10.29 -13.55
CA ASN A 147 -9.96 -9.13 -14.33
C ASN A 147 -9.02 -7.95 -14.01
N THR A 148 -8.62 -7.26 -15.06
CA THR A 148 -7.78 -6.04 -14.98
C THR A 148 -8.48 -4.84 -15.61
N SER A 149 -9.80 -4.90 -15.69
CA SER A 149 -10.64 -3.80 -16.18
C SER A 149 -11.95 -3.72 -15.40
N TYR A 150 -12.52 -2.53 -15.37
CA TYR A 150 -13.81 -2.22 -14.77
C TYR A 150 -14.47 -1.06 -15.51
N THR A 151 -15.79 -1.07 -15.63
CA THR A 151 -16.55 0.04 -16.22
C THR A 151 -17.42 0.69 -15.16
N LEU A 152 -17.07 1.90 -14.79
CA LEU A 152 -17.83 2.73 -13.85
C LEU A 152 -19.04 3.34 -14.60
N LYS A 153 -20.25 2.94 -14.26
CA LYS A 153 -21.50 3.49 -14.82
C LYS A 153 -22.25 4.39 -13.84
N LYS A 154 -22.00 4.21 -12.54
CA LYS A 154 -22.65 4.96 -11.45
C LYS A 154 -21.62 5.33 -10.38
N PHE A 155 -21.81 6.48 -9.75
CA PHE A 155 -21.06 6.89 -8.58
C PHE A 155 -22.00 7.35 -7.48
N LYS A 156 -21.83 6.86 -6.25
CA LYS A 156 -22.74 7.12 -5.10
C LYS A 156 -24.21 6.83 -5.49
N LYS A 157 -24.45 5.67 -6.14
CA LYS A 157 -25.77 5.19 -6.62
C LYS A 157 -26.42 6.04 -7.71
N LYS A 158 -25.83 7.14 -8.15
CA LYS A 158 -26.35 8.02 -9.22
C LYS A 158 -25.57 7.83 -10.53
N LYS A 159 -26.19 8.17 -11.68
CA LYS A 159 -25.49 8.25 -12.97
C LYS A 159 -24.29 9.19 -12.85
N LEU A 160 -23.27 9.01 -13.68
CA LEU A 160 -22.11 9.91 -13.71
C LEU A 160 -22.58 11.33 -14.07
N LYS A 161 -22.06 12.32 -13.35
CA LYS A 161 -22.40 13.72 -13.59
C LYS A 161 -21.58 14.25 -14.75
N LYS A 162 -22.22 14.88 -15.72
CA LYS A 162 -21.56 15.56 -16.82
C LYS A 162 -20.63 16.67 -16.35
N ASN A 163 -19.64 16.99 -17.15
CA ASN A 163 -18.65 18.04 -16.91
C ASN A 163 -17.99 17.91 -15.53
N THR A 164 -17.64 16.67 -15.18
CA THR A 164 -17.07 16.37 -13.87
C THR A 164 -15.76 15.60 -14.00
N MET A 165 -14.74 16.02 -13.26
CA MET A 165 -13.50 15.28 -13.11
C MET A 165 -13.70 14.13 -12.12
N TYR A 166 -13.34 12.92 -12.53
CA TYR A 166 -13.31 11.75 -11.67
C TYR A 166 -11.87 11.29 -11.44
N TYR A 167 -11.53 11.09 -10.20
CA TYR A 167 -10.24 10.53 -9.74
C TYR A 167 -10.44 9.08 -9.36
N ILE A 168 -9.59 8.21 -9.87
CA ILE A 168 -9.77 6.76 -9.77
C ILE A 168 -8.49 6.14 -9.25
N SER A 169 -8.61 5.26 -8.27
CA SER A 169 -7.53 4.43 -7.78
C SER A 169 -7.93 2.97 -7.76
N VAL A 170 -6.95 2.11 -8.02
CA VAL A 170 -7.11 0.65 -7.99
C VAL A 170 -6.18 0.09 -6.94
N LYS A 171 -6.76 -0.50 -5.91
CA LYS A 171 -6.07 -1.06 -4.76
C LYS A 171 -6.01 -2.58 -4.85
N PRO A 172 -4.85 -3.20 -5.05
CA PRO A 172 -4.76 -4.66 -5.05
C PRO A 172 -4.94 -5.19 -3.63
N VAL A 173 -5.66 -6.29 -3.51
CA VAL A 173 -5.88 -7.02 -2.25
C VAL A 173 -5.15 -8.35 -2.35
N CYS A 174 -4.41 -8.76 -1.32
CA CYS A 174 -3.86 -10.10 -1.22
C CYS A 174 -4.54 -10.91 -0.12
N LYS A 175 -4.34 -12.23 -0.13
CA LYS A 175 -4.70 -13.11 0.98
C LYS A 175 -3.44 -13.75 1.55
N VAL A 176 -3.30 -13.73 2.87
CA VAL A 176 -2.32 -14.51 3.61
C VAL A 176 -3.10 -15.47 4.50
N GLY A 177 -3.14 -16.75 4.11
CA GLY A 177 -4.05 -17.71 4.70
C GLY A 177 -5.52 -17.32 4.43
N LYS A 178 -6.35 -17.31 5.48
CA LYS A 178 -7.78 -16.92 5.40
C LYS A 178 -8.01 -15.41 5.52
N LYS A 179 -6.99 -14.60 5.86
CA LYS A 179 -7.12 -13.15 6.08
C LYS A 179 -6.75 -12.36 4.83
N ASN A 180 -7.53 -11.33 4.52
CA ASN A 180 -7.12 -10.34 3.54
C ASN A 180 -5.96 -9.52 4.11
N CYS A 181 -4.89 -9.38 3.36
CA CYS A 181 -3.84 -8.44 3.71
C CYS A 181 -4.35 -7.04 3.40
N SER A 182 -4.43 -6.21 4.42
CA SER A 182 -4.73 -4.81 4.24
C SER A 182 -3.60 -4.15 3.46
N THR A 183 -3.88 -3.80 2.23
CA THR A 183 -3.09 -2.80 1.53
C THR A 183 -3.43 -1.45 2.15
N THR A 184 -2.47 -0.55 2.22
CA THR A 184 -2.53 0.76 2.86
C THR A 184 -3.90 1.44 2.87
N VAL A 185 -4.20 2.15 3.95
CA VAL A 185 -5.44 2.90 4.16
C VAL A 185 -5.64 4.00 3.11
N TYR A 186 -4.56 4.50 2.49
CA TYR A 186 -4.62 5.63 1.56
C TYR A 186 -4.67 5.20 0.09
N VAL A 187 -5.46 5.94 -0.66
CA VAL A 187 -5.52 5.89 -2.10
C VAL A 187 -4.24 6.49 -2.68
N SER A 188 -3.45 5.69 -3.38
CA SER A 188 -2.18 6.13 -3.96
C SER A 188 -2.29 6.29 -5.48
N ASN A 189 -1.68 7.35 -6.01
CA ASN A 189 -1.56 7.64 -7.44
C ASN A 189 -2.89 7.50 -8.22
N PRO A 190 -3.91 8.31 -7.93
CA PRO A 190 -5.15 8.27 -8.69
C PRO A 190 -4.88 8.73 -10.13
N THR A 191 -5.46 8.02 -11.09
CA THR A 191 -5.62 8.55 -12.45
C THR A 191 -6.87 9.39 -12.51
N SER A 192 -6.89 10.40 -13.38
CA SER A 192 -8.05 11.25 -13.57
C SER A 192 -8.66 11.10 -14.95
N VAL A 193 -9.95 11.37 -15.07
CA VAL A 193 -10.68 11.43 -16.33
C VAL A 193 -11.78 12.48 -16.25
N PHE A 194 -11.83 13.33 -17.24
CA PHE A 194 -12.95 14.28 -17.41
C PHE A 194 -14.11 13.58 -18.11
N TYR A 195 -15.29 13.60 -17.50
CA TYR A 195 -16.50 13.01 -18.04
C TYR A 195 -17.38 14.10 -18.62
N SER A 196 -17.47 14.18 -19.96
CA SER A 196 -18.13 15.27 -20.70
C SER A 196 -19.56 14.95 -21.16
N LYS A 197 -19.99 13.67 -21.13
CA LYS A 197 -21.31 13.22 -21.63
C LYS A 197 -22.42 13.31 -20.63
#